data_bf15fbbeee947f92f508bd45d773f8d5
#
_entry.id   bf15fbbeee947f92f508bd45d773f8d5
#
_cell.length_a   1.000
_cell.length_b   1.000
_cell.length_c   1.000
_cell.angle_alpha   90.00
_cell.angle_beta   90.00
_cell.angle_gamma   90.00
#
_symmetry.space_group_name_H-M   'P 1'
#
loop_
_entity.id
_entity.type
_entity.pdbx_description
1 polymer ?
#
loop_
_entity_poly.entity_id
_entity_poly.type
_entity_poly.pdbx_seq_one_letter_code
_entity_poly.pdbx_strand_id
1 'polypeptide(L)'
;CVLDLYGMQTLAVRSWLERGEMFGRRRYRRTDDGLRVPMQVQLLEADMVPLLDATTYRGLAVRNEIKSGIEFDPRGRRVAYWVFKKHPGDNYMGGVPAADDLVRVPAEDMFHLYEPKRIGQLRGVPILAPILARLRGINDYEDVTLERQKIANLFVAFISRTLPPVDPTDPNAGALSGLESAIDGDGSPLQPMKAGLLQELDDGQDVKFAN
;
A
#
# COMPACT_ATOMS: atom_id res chain seq x y z
N CYS A 1 -21.95 -5.30 22.68
CA CYS A 1 -21.65 -5.33 21.24
C CYS A 1 -21.85 -3.94 20.69
N VAL A 2 -20.85 -3.39 20.03
CA VAL A 2 -20.91 -2.02 19.47
C VAL A 2 -21.63 -2.02 18.12
N LEU A 3 -21.69 -3.17 17.45
CA LEU A 3 -22.27 -3.33 16.13
C LEU A 3 -23.49 -4.24 16.16
N ASP A 4 -24.50 -3.87 15.40
CA ASP A 4 -25.64 -4.73 15.08
C ASP A 4 -25.27 -5.76 14.00
N LEU A 5 -26.22 -6.62 13.64
CA LEU A 5 -26.00 -7.66 12.63
C LEU A 5 -25.62 -7.07 11.26
N TYR A 6 -26.25 -5.96 10.86
CA TYR A 6 -25.99 -5.30 9.58
C TYR A 6 -24.58 -4.68 9.55
N GLY A 7 -24.16 -4.04 10.65
CA GLY A 7 -22.80 -3.54 10.81
C GLY A 7 -21.76 -4.65 10.75
N MET A 8 -22.04 -5.81 11.34
CA MET A 8 -21.17 -6.99 11.23
C MET A 8 -21.09 -7.52 9.80
N GLN A 9 -22.21 -7.56 9.06
CA GLN A 9 -22.21 -7.98 7.66
C GLN A 9 -21.38 -7.02 6.79
N THR A 10 -21.51 -5.71 7.01
CA THR A 10 -20.71 -4.69 6.29
C THR A 10 -19.22 -4.90 6.52
N LEU A 11 -18.80 -5.13 7.77
CA LEU A 11 -17.40 -5.43 8.10
C LEU A 11 -16.92 -6.74 7.48
N ALA A 12 -17.78 -7.76 7.45
CA ALA A 12 -17.47 -9.05 6.85
C ALA A 12 -17.20 -8.93 5.35
N VAL A 13 -18.07 -8.20 4.63
CA VAL A 13 -17.90 -7.94 3.20
C VAL A 13 -16.64 -7.11 2.94
N ARG A 14 -16.38 -6.09 3.75
CA ARG A 14 -15.18 -5.27 3.64
C ARG A 14 -13.92 -6.11 3.81
N SER A 15 -13.83 -6.92 4.86
CA SER A 15 -12.70 -7.82 5.10
C SER A 15 -12.51 -8.81 3.94
N TRP A 16 -13.60 -9.35 3.40
CA TRP A 16 -13.54 -10.23 2.24
C TRP A 16 -12.97 -9.52 0.99
N LEU A 17 -13.39 -8.30 0.71
CA LEU A 17 -12.89 -7.52 -0.43
C LEU A 17 -11.41 -7.14 -0.28
N GLU A 18 -11.03 -6.66 0.92
CA GLU A 18 -9.67 -6.16 1.20
C GLU A 18 -8.66 -7.30 1.35
N ARG A 19 -9.02 -8.37 2.06
CA ARG A 19 -8.12 -9.48 2.43
C ARG A 19 -8.38 -10.77 1.65
N GLY A 20 -9.46 -10.83 0.87
CA GLY A 20 -9.85 -11.98 0.07
C GLY A 20 -10.65 -13.04 0.83
N GLU A 21 -10.67 -12.97 2.15
CA GLU A 21 -11.37 -13.90 3.02
C GLU A 21 -11.74 -13.28 4.36
N MET A 22 -12.70 -13.90 5.01
CA MET A 22 -13.13 -13.57 6.35
C MET A 22 -13.54 -14.85 7.09
N PHE A 23 -13.25 -14.89 8.37
CA PHE A 23 -13.69 -15.95 9.25
C PHE A 23 -14.70 -15.43 10.25
N GLY A 24 -15.58 -16.30 10.66
CA GLY A 24 -16.46 -16.04 11.77
C GLY A 24 -16.55 -17.26 12.68
N ARG A 25 -16.60 -16.98 13.96
CA ARG A 25 -16.71 -18.01 14.99
C ARG A 25 -18.03 -17.87 15.71
N ARG A 26 -18.76 -18.96 15.79
CA ARG A 26 -19.92 -19.11 16.67
C ARG A 26 -19.43 -19.45 18.07
N ARG A 27 -19.87 -18.68 19.06
CA ARG A 27 -19.52 -18.89 20.46
C ARG A 27 -20.80 -19.08 21.26
N TYR A 28 -20.96 -20.26 21.81
CA TYR A 28 -22.03 -20.52 22.79
C TYR A 28 -21.69 -19.85 24.11
N ARG A 29 -22.67 -19.21 24.70
CA ARG A 29 -22.60 -18.58 26.01
C ARG A 29 -23.42 -19.34 27.02
N ARG A 30 -23.12 -19.12 28.28
CA ARG A 30 -23.92 -19.67 29.38
C ARG A 30 -25.26 -18.93 29.46
N THR A 31 -26.28 -19.61 29.90
CA THR A 31 -27.61 -19.02 30.15
C THR A 31 -27.56 -17.89 31.16
N ASP A 32 -26.62 -17.97 32.11
CA ASP A 32 -26.42 -16.98 33.19
C ASP A 32 -25.75 -15.69 32.70
N ASP A 33 -25.22 -15.64 31.48
CA ASP A 33 -24.61 -14.45 30.90
C ASP A 33 -25.64 -13.34 30.52
N GLY A 34 -26.94 -13.56 30.81
CA GLY A 34 -28.01 -12.57 30.63
C GLY A 34 -28.37 -12.27 29.16
N LEU A 35 -27.90 -13.06 28.22
CA LEU A 35 -28.23 -12.93 26.81
C LEU A 35 -29.58 -13.58 26.50
N ARG A 36 -30.43 -12.88 25.73
CA ARG A 36 -31.72 -13.45 25.27
C ARG A 36 -31.53 -14.72 24.43
N VAL A 37 -30.46 -14.76 23.66
CA VAL A 37 -30.00 -15.94 22.92
C VAL A 37 -28.57 -16.23 23.37
N PRO A 38 -28.27 -17.41 23.94
CA PRO A 38 -26.97 -17.74 24.48
C PRO A 38 -25.97 -18.09 23.39
N MET A 39 -25.87 -17.21 22.41
CA MET A 39 -24.98 -17.34 21.25
C MET A 39 -24.44 -15.98 20.85
N GLN A 40 -23.17 -15.95 20.50
CA GLN A 40 -22.50 -14.78 19.94
C GLN A 40 -21.75 -15.16 18.67
N VAL A 41 -21.71 -14.25 17.72
CA VAL A 41 -20.87 -14.35 16.52
C VAL A 41 -19.66 -13.44 16.71
N GLN A 42 -18.48 -14.00 16.52
CA GLN A 42 -17.21 -13.30 16.54
C GLN A 42 -16.66 -13.27 15.12
N LEU A 43 -16.52 -12.09 14.54
CA LEU A 43 -15.80 -11.93 13.28
C LEU A 43 -14.30 -11.97 13.53
N LEU A 44 -13.57 -12.62 12.64
CA LEU A 44 -12.14 -12.81 12.70
C LEU A 44 -11.55 -12.43 11.35
N GLU A 45 -10.51 -11.63 11.39
CA GLU A 45 -9.74 -11.27 10.20
C GLU A 45 -8.90 -12.45 9.69
N ALA A 46 -8.50 -12.41 8.43
CA ALA A 46 -7.67 -13.44 7.82
C ALA A 46 -6.39 -13.73 8.61
N ASP A 47 -5.79 -12.68 9.20
CA ASP A 47 -4.55 -12.76 9.98
C ASP A 47 -4.69 -13.55 11.29
N MET A 48 -5.93 -13.68 11.80
CA MET A 48 -6.20 -14.48 12.99
C MET A 48 -6.04 -15.99 12.75
N VAL A 49 -6.10 -16.44 11.50
CA VAL A 49 -5.85 -17.83 11.11
C VAL A 49 -4.53 -17.89 10.36
N PRO A 50 -3.44 -18.34 11.00
CA PRO A 50 -2.11 -18.33 10.40
C PRO A 50 -2.01 -19.20 9.14
N LEU A 51 -1.22 -18.76 8.15
CA LEU A 51 -0.90 -19.52 6.94
C LEU A 51 0.18 -20.58 7.21
N LEU A 52 0.08 -21.28 8.30
CA LEU A 52 1.13 -22.17 8.79
C LEU A 52 0.71 -23.62 8.66
N ASP A 53 1.68 -24.46 8.36
CA ASP A 53 1.54 -25.91 8.29
C ASP A 53 2.02 -26.55 9.59
N ALA A 54 1.61 -27.79 9.87
CA ALA A 54 1.96 -28.52 11.10
C ALA A 54 3.46 -28.62 11.37
N THR A 55 4.30 -28.58 10.33
CA THR A 55 5.75 -28.63 10.44
C THR A 55 6.37 -27.37 11.03
N THR A 56 5.66 -26.24 10.99
CA THR A 56 6.16 -24.93 11.45
C THR A 56 5.98 -24.75 12.95
N TYR A 57 4.96 -25.37 13.53
CA TYR A 57 4.71 -25.32 14.98
C TYR A 57 5.22 -26.60 15.69
N ARG A 58 6.45 -26.55 16.17
CA ARG A 58 6.97 -27.57 17.09
C ARG A 58 6.18 -27.52 18.40
N GLY A 59 5.49 -28.61 18.73
CA GLY A 59 4.73 -28.73 20.00
C GLY A 59 3.22 -28.86 19.86
N LEU A 60 2.65 -28.62 18.68
CA LEU A 60 1.27 -29.01 18.40
C LEU A 60 1.20 -30.54 18.24
N ALA A 61 0.78 -31.22 19.29
CA ALA A 61 0.47 -32.65 19.24
C ALA A 61 -0.84 -32.87 18.45
N VAL A 62 -0.78 -32.72 17.12
CA VAL A 62 -1.94 -32.90 16.26
C VAL A 62 -1.81 -34.19 15.48
N ARG A 63 -2.85 -34.99 15.53
CA ARG A 63 -2.93 -36.29 14.83
C ARG A 63 -3.26 -36.13 13.35
N ASN A 64 -3.81 -34.99 12.96
CA ASN A 64 -4.32 -34.66 11.65
C ASN A 64 -3.36 -33.73 10.89
N GLU A 65 -3.49 -33.67 9.59
CA GLU A 65 -2.72 -32.74 8.74
C GLU A 65 -3.24 -31.31 8.88
N ILE A 66 -2.34 -30.35 9.10
CA ILE A 66 -2.68 -28.93 9.12
C ILE A 66 -2.08 -28.29 7.86
N LYS A 67 -2.92 -27.62 7.09
CA LYS A 67 -2.56 -26.82 5.91
C LYS A 67 -3.12 -25.42 6.06
N SER A 68 -2.25 -24.41 6.03
CA SER A 68 -2.66 -23.00 6.08
C SER A 68 -3.58 -22.67 7.25
N GLY A 69 -3.33 -23.25 8.43
CA GLY A 69 -4.12 -23.06 9.64
C GLY A 69 -5.43 -23.85 9.73
N ILE A 70 -5.70 -24.69 8.75
CA ILE A 70 -6.89 -25.54 8.68
C ILE A 70 -6.48 -27.00 8.89
N GLU A 71 -7.13 -27.68 9.81
CA GLU A 71 -6.89 -29.08 10.15
C GLU A 71 -7.81 -29.98 9.31
N PHE A 72 -7.21 -31.00 8.67
CA PHE A 72 -7.92 -31.96 7.81
C PHE A 72 -7.84 -33.37 8.38
N ASP A 73 -8.92 -34.10 8.30
CA ASP A 73 -8.91 -35.53 8.60
C ASP A 73 -8.24 -36.33 7.44
N PRO A 74 -7.94 -37.62 7.66
CA PRO A 74 -7.36 -38.46 6.61
C PRO A 74 -8.23 -38.60 5.33
N ARG A 75 -9.50 -38.17 5.40
CA ARG A 75 -10.44 -38.16 4.27
C ARG A 75 -10.48 -36.81 3.56
N GLY A 76 -9.65 -35.82 4.01
CA GLY A 76 -9.59 -34.48 3.42
C GLY A 76 -10.74 -33.54 3.86
N ARG A 77 -11.50 -33.88 4.90
CA ARG A 77 -12.55 -32.99 5.43
C ARG A 77 -11.94 -32.01 6.44
N ARG A 78 -12.42 -30.77 6.45
CA ARG A 78 -12.04 -29.76 7.43
C ARG A 78 -12.63 -30.14 8.79
N VAL A 79 -11.76 -30.31 9.80
CA VAL A 79 -12.14 -30.73 11.16
C VAL A 79 -12.04 -29.58 12.13
N ALA A 80 -11.04 -28.71 11.99
CA ALA A 80 -10.84 -27.58 12.85
C ALA A 80 -10.06 -26.46 12.17
N TYR A 81 -10.06 -25.30 12.82
CA TYR A 81 -9.25 -24.14 12.46
C TYR A 81 -8.39 -23.76 13.67
N TRP A 82 -7.14 -23.38 13.38
CA TRP A 82 -6.22 -22.89 14.39
C TRP A 82 -6.24 -21.35 14.36
N VAL A 83 -6.64 -20.76 15.45
CA VAL A 83 -6.90 -19.32 15.57
C VAL A 83 -6.04 -18.72 16.66
N PHE A 84 -5.43 -17.57 16.43
CA PHE A 84 -4.71 -16.84 17.46
C PHE A 84 -5.64 -16.39 18.59
N LYS A 85 -5.15 -16.45 19.83
CA LYS A 85 -5.86 -15.93 21.03
C LYS A 85 -5.98 -14.41 20.99
N LYS A 86 -4.94 -13.75 20.46
CA LYS A 86 -4.84 -12.30 20.29
C LYS A 86 -4.51 -11.98 18.86
N HIS A 87 -4.86 -10.80 18.40
CA HIS A 87 -4.52 -10.37 17.06
C HIS A 87 -3.00 -10.26 16.90
N PRO A 88 -2.38 -10.85 15.86
CA PRO A 88 -0.93 -10.80 15.68
C PRO A 88 -0.37 -9.38 15.54
N GLY A 89 -1.18 -8.43 15.05
CA GLY A 89 -0.84 -7.01 14.97
C GLY A 89 -0.82 -6.29 16.32
N ASP A 90 -1.41 -6.86 17.38
CA ASP A 90 -1.38 -6.27 18.72
C ASP A 90 -0.04 -6.52 19.44
N ASN A 91 0.76 -7.46 18.96
CA ASN A 91 2.09 -7.75 19.48
C ASN A 91 3.15 -6.89 18.79
N TYR A 92 3.41 -5.72 19.37
CA TYR A 92 4.48 -4.80 18.93
C TYR A 92 5.91 -5.37 19.07
N MET A 93 6.04 -6.52 19.68
CA MET A 93 7.32 -7.16 20.01
C MET A 93 7.59 -8.38 19.10
N GLY A 94 7.51 -8.27 17.80
CA GLY A 94 8.16 -9.11 16.78
C GLY A 94 8.49 -10.58 17.05
N GLY A 95 7.84 -11.21 18.03
CA GLY A 95 8.05 -12.61 18.38
C GLY A 95 7.28 -13.53 17.42
N VAL A 96 7.90 -14.63 17.01
CA VAL A 96 7.19 -15.71 16.33
C VAL A 96 6.12 -16.24 17.30
N PRO A 97 4.83 -16.25 16.91
CA PRO A 97 3.76 -16.74 17.79
C PRO A 97 4.06 -18.18 18.21
N ALA A 98 3.96 -18.43 19.51
CA ALA A 98 4.16 -19.78 20.04
C ALA A 98 2.92 -20.66 19.79
N ALA A 99 3.09 -21.97 19.85
CA ALA A 99 1.97 -22.92 19.75
C ALA A 99 0.88 -22.66 20.81
N ASP A 100 1.30 -22.16 21.99
CA ASP A 100 0.40 -21.80 23.09
C ASP A 100 -0.48 -20.58 22.80
N ASP A 101 -0.15 -19.78 21.80
CA ASP A 101 -0.96 -18.63 21.38
C ASP A 101 -2.12 -19.02 20.47
N LEU A 102 -2.20 -20.28 20.08
CA LEU A 102 -3.23 -20.79 19.21
C LEU A 102 -4.33 -21.51 19.99
N VAL A 103 -5.53 -21.40 19.47
CA VAL A 103 -6.71 -22.15 19.93
C VAL A 103 -7.25 -22.96 18.78
N ARG A 104 -7.47 -24.24 19.03
CA ARG A 104 -8.17 -25.12 18.09
C ARG A 104 -9.67 -24.88 18.21
N VAL A 105 -10.29 -24.46 17.11
CA VAL A 105 -11.74 -24.23 17.00
C VAL A 105 -12.32 -25.27 16.05
N PRO A 106 -13.35 -26.05 16.48
CA PRO A 106 -14.00 -27.02 15.61
C PRO A 106 -14.56 -26.36 14.34
N ALA A 107 -14.51 -27.07 13.23
CA ALA A 107 -15.00 -26.57 11.95
C ALA A 107 -16.51 -26.28 11.96
N GLU A 108 -17.27 -27.00 12.78
CA GLU A 108 -18.71 -26.78 12.98
C GLU A 108 -19.05 -25.42 13.59
N ASP A 109 -18.12 -24.83 14.36
CA ASP A 109 -18.25 -23.51 14.99
C ASP A 109 -17.60 -22.37 14.17
N MET A 110 -17.02 -22.72 13.03
CA MET A 110 -16.38 -21.75 12.15
C MET A 110 -17.10 -21.65 10.83
N PHE A 111 -17.28 -20.44 10.34
CA PHE A 111 -17.63 -20.20 8.96
C PHE A 111 -16.49 -19.43 8.29
N HIS A 112 -16.19 -19.83 7.07
CA HIS A 112 -15.11 -19.30 6.27
C HIS A 112 -15.66 -18.78 4.97
N LEU A 113 -15.70 -17.46 4.82
CA LEU A 113 -16.19 -16.77 3.64
C LEU A 113 -15.00 -16.40 2.74
N TYR A 114 -14.95 -16.95 1.54
CA TYR A 114 -13.98 -16.61 0.51
C TYR A 114 -14.49 -17.10 -0.85
N GLU A 115 -13.93 -16.57 -1.92
CA GLU A 115 -14.22 -16.98 -3.29
C GLU A 115 -13.09 -17.87 -3.82
N PRO A 116 -13.34 -19.16 -4.06
CA PRO A 116 -12.34 -20.05 -4.66
C PRO A 116 -12.17 -19.73 -6.14
N LYS A 117 -10.96 -19.32 -6.55
CA LYS A 117 -10.61 -19.05 -7.96
C LYS A 117 -9.97 -20.24 -8.66
N ARG A 118 -9.61 -21.28 -7.91
CA ARG A 118 -9.01 -22.51 -8.42
C ARG A 118 -9.44 -23.73 -7.61
N ILE A 119 -9.40 -24.89 -8.24
CA ILE A 119 -9.71 -26.16 -7.58
C ILE A 119 -8.66 -26.41 -6.47
N GLY A 120 -9.12 -26.83 -5.28
CA GLY A 120 -8.24 -27.12 -4.15
C GLY A 120 -7.74 -25.88 -3.39
N GLN A 121 -8.23 -24.70 -3.70
CA GLN A 121 -7.91 -23.49 -2.95
C GLN A 121 -8.49 -23.56 -1.53
N LEU A 122 -7.62 -23.36 -0.53
CA LEU A 122 -7.98 -23.44 0.88
C LEU A 122 -8.28 -22.09 1.50
N ARG A 123 -7.60 -21.04 1.00
CA ARG A 123 -7.65 -19.68 1.54
C ARG A 123 -8.07 -18.69 0.45
N GLY A 124 -8.66 -17.58 0.87
CA GLY A 124 -9.05 -16.51 -0.03
C GLY A 124 -7.84 -15.71 -0.58
N VAL A 125 -8.03 -15.08 -1.73
CA VAL A 125 -7.06 -14.14 -2.32
C VAL A 125 -7.78 -12.81 -2.54
N PRO A 126 -7.19 -11.69 -2.11
CA PRO A 126 -7.80 -10.37 -2.28
C PRO A 126 -8.17 -10.10 -3.75
N ILE A 127 -9.33 -9.52 -3.97
CA ILE A 127 -9.80 -9.17 -5.32
C ILE A 127 -8.88 -8.11 -5.93
N LEU A 128 -8.36 -7.21 -5.11
CA LEU A 128 -7.48 -6.12 -5.52
C LEU A 128 -6.01 -6.54 -5.74
N ALA A 129 -5.61 -7.75 -5.33
CA ALA A 129 -4.22 -8.20 -5.43
C ALA A 129 -3.59 -8.01 -6.83
N PRO A 130 -4.26 -8.37 -7.95
CA PRO A 130 -3.67 -8.19 -9.28
C PRO A 130 -3.58 -6.72 -9.72
N ILE A 131 -4.29 -5.81 -9.04
CA ILE A 131 -4.37 -4.40 -9.42
C ILE A 131 -3.37 -3.56 -8.62
N LEU A 132 -2.88 -4.05 -7.47
CA LEU A 132 -2.00 -3.30 -6.56
C LEU A 132 -0.74 -2.75 -7.26
N ALA A 133 -0.11 -3.53 -8.12
CA ALA A 133 1.07 -3.09 -8.87
C ALA A 133 0.75 -1.92 -9.82
N ARG A 134 -0.44 -1.96 -10.45
CA ARG A 134 -0.90 -0.89 -11.35
C ARG A 134 -1.28 0.38 -10.57
N LEU A 135 -1.94 0.23 -9.42
CA LEU A 135 -2.27 1.37 -8.55
C LEU A 135 -1.02 2.09 -8.08
N ARG A 136 0.03 1.33 -7.70
CA ARG A 136 1.31 1.92 -7.36
C ARG A 136 1.92 2.69 -8.53
N GLY A 137 1.93 2.10 -9.73
CA GLY A 137 2.42 2.78 -10.92
C GLY A 137 1.64 4.04 -11.28
N ILE A 138 0.33 4.10 -11.00
CA ILE A 138 -0.48 5.32 -11.19
C ILE A 138 -0.05 6.40 -10.19
N ASN A 139 0.12 6.07 -8.92
CA ASN A 139 0.61 7.03 -7.92
C ASN A 139 1.98 7.58 -8.30
N ASP A 140 2.92 6.71 -8.67
CA ASP A 140 4.26 7.12 -9.11
C ASP A 140 4.18 8.06 -10.33
N TYR A 141 3.28 7.77 -11.27
CA TYR A 141 3.05 8.62 -12.45
C TYR A 141 2.46 9.99 -12.08
N GLU A 142 1.49 10.02 -11.15
CA GLU A 142 0.91 11.28 -10.68
C GLU A 142 1.95 12.15 -9.99
N ASP A 143 2.80 11.57 -9.13
CA ASP A 143 3.87 12.28 -8.44
C ASP A 143 4.88 12.89 -9.43
N VAL A 144 5.35 12.11 -10.40
CA VAL A 144 6.28 12.58 -11.46
C VAL A 144 5.63 13.66 -12.32
N THR A 145 4.33 13.52 -12.63
CA THR A 145 3.61 14.53 -13.43
C THR A 145 3.48 15.84 -12.68
N LEU A 146 3.16 15.80 -11.39
CA LEU A 146 3.10 16.98 -10.54
C LEU A 146 4.47 17.65 -10.41
N GLU A 147 5.52 16.88 -10.26
CA GLU A 147 6.89 17.40 -10.22
C GLU A 147 7.30 18.05 -11.53
N ARG A 148 7.00 17.41 -12.65
CA ARG A 148 7.21 17.99 -13.99
C ARG A 148 6.45 19.32 -14.14
N GLN A 149 5.20 19.39 -13.70
CA GLN A 149 4.41 20.63 -13.77
C GLN A 149 4.99 21.73 -12.87
N LYS A 150 5.49 21.39 -11.69
CA LYS A 150 6.18 22.33 -10.80
C LYS A 150 7.42 22.91 -11.48
N ILE A 151 8.25 22.05 -12.07
CA ILE A 151 9.45 22.48 -12.81
C ILE A 151 9.06 23.31 -14.02
N ALA A 152 8.06 22.91 -14.81
CA ALA A 152 7.60 23.66 -15.96
C ALA A 152 7.09 25.05 -15.59
N ASN A 153 6.46 25.20 -14.42
CA ASN A 153 6.00 26.49 -13.92
C ASN A 153 7.15 27.40 -13.43
N LEU A 154 8.32 26.83 -13.13
CA LEU A 154 9.50 27.61 -12.78
C LEU A 154 10.16 28.23 -14.03
N PHE A 155 10.05 27.57 -15.17
CA PHE A 155 10.63 28.00 -16.45
C PHE A 155 9.54 28.60 -17.35
N VAL A 156 9.34 29.93 -17.27
CA VAL A 156 8.30 30.59 -18.09
C VAL A 156 8.78 30.91 -19.48
N ALA A 157 10.02 31.32 -19.65
CA ALA A 157 10.62 31.55 -20.95
C ALA A 157 12.15 31.66 -20.87
N PHE A 158 12.81 31.18 -21.92
CA PHE A 158 14.21 31.49 -22.20
C PHE A 158 14.24 32.32 -23.52
N ILE A 159 14.92 33.47 -23.49
CA ILE A 159 15.08 34.32 -24.68
C ILE A 159 16.48 34.09 -25.19
N SER A 160 16.61 33.49 -26.34
CA SER A 160 17.88 33.39 -27.07
C SER A 160 17.98 34.60 -28.01
N ARG A 161 18.99 35.41 -27.83
CA ARG A 161 19.33 36.49 -28.77
C ARG A 161 20.44 36.01 -29.69
N THR A 162 20.15 35.98 -30.96
CA THR A 162 21.19 35.91 -31.98
C THR A 162 21.59 37.34 -32.34
N LEU A 163 22.75 37.79 -31.86
CA LEU A 163 23.26 39.09 -32.22
C LEU A 163 23.53 39.08 -33.75
N PRO A 164 23.05 40.09 -34.47
CA PRO A 164 23.50 40.25 -35.87
C PRO A 164 25.02 40.41 -35.88
N PRO A 165 25.69 39.95 -36.95
CA PRO A 165 27.13 40.07 -37.05
C PRO A 165 27.54 41.54 -36.88
N VAL A 166 28.41 41.76 -35.88
CA VAL A 166 28.90 43.11 -35.54
C VAL A 166 29.71 43.61 -36.71
N ASP A 167 29.27 44.71 -37.33
CA ASP A 167 30.07 45.41 -38.33
C ASP A 167 31.24 46.11 -37.62
N PRO A 168 32.51 45.71 -37.89
CA PRO A 168 33.65 46.24 -37.17
C PRO A 168 33.94 47.72 -37.50
N THR A 169 33.13 48.31 -38.40
CA THR A 169 33.26 49.72 -38.79
C THR A 169 32.23 50.64 -38.12
N ASP A 170 31.31 50.10 -37.31
CA ASP A 170 30.32 50.91 -36.62
C ASP A 170 30.83 51.31 -35.20
N PRO A 171 31.10 52.61 -34.96
CA PRO A 171 31.59 53.10 -33.69
C PRO A 171 30.59 52.91 -32.51
N ASN A 172 29.33 52.53 -32.79
CA ASN A 172 28.29 52.32 -31.78
C ASN A 172 27.98 50.86 -31.54
N ALA A 173 28.68 49.92 -32.14
CA ALA A 173 28.42 48.50 -32.03
C ALA A 173 28.67 47.87 -30.62
N GLY A 174 29.19 48.67 -29.69
CA GLY A 174 29.53 48.21 -28.32
C GLY A 174 28.62 48.68 -27.19
N ALA A 175 27.56 49.46 -27.51
CA ALA A 175 26.71 50.08 -26.49
C ALA A 175 25.40 49.29 -26.19
N LEU A 176 25.51 48.00 -25.87
CA LEU A 176 24.46 47.27 -25.18
C LEU A 176 24.89 46.97 -23.73
N SER A 177 25.30 48.05 -23.02
CA SER A 177 25.46 47.99 -21.61
C SER A 177 24.16 48.39 -20.94
N GLY A 178 23.46 47.45 -20.37
CA GLY A 178 22.20 47.73 -19.68
C GLY A 178 21.60 46.59 -18.86
N LEU A 179 22.31 45.49 -18.71
CA LEU A 179 21.90 44.44 -17.79
C LEU A 179 23.02 44.25 -16.74
N GLU A 180 22.87 44.93 -15.62
CA GLU A 180 23.63 44.57 -14.41
C GLU A 180 23.16 43.20 -13.94
N SER A 181 23.86 42.16 -14.37
CA SER A 181 23.72 40.82 -13.80
C SER A 181 24.36 40.85 -12.40
N ALA A 182 23.60 40.51 -11.39
CA ALA A 182 24.14 40.24 -10.07
C ALA A 182 25.16 39.09 -10.21
N ILE A 183 26.42 39.40 -10.00
CA ILE A 183 27.54 38.46 -10.08
C ILE A 183 27.84 37.98 -8.67
N ASP A 184 27.85 36.68 -8.42
CA ASP A 184 28.34 36.08 -7.19
C ASP A 184 29.88 36.16 -7.13
N GLY A 185 30.46 36.02 -5.94
CA GLY A 185 31.89 36.18 -5.70
C GLY A 185 32.86 35.36 -6.56
N ASP A 186 32.35 34.51 -7.43
CA ASP A 186 33.08 33.65 -8.37
C ASP A 186 32.86 34.04 -9.84
N GLY A 187 32.23 35.18 -10.10
CA GLY A 187 32.04 35.72 -11.47
C GLY A 187 30.89 35.12 -12.27
N SER A 188 30.08 34.30 -11.67
CA SER A 188 28.91 33.67 -12.33
C SER A 188 27.62 34.43 -12.03
N PRO A 189 26.76 34.72 -13.03
CA PRO A 189 25.48 35.37 -12.80
C PRO A 189 24.55 34.44 -12.06
N LEU A 190 24.25 34.74 -10.82
CA LEU A 190 23.24 34.04 -10.03
C LEU A 190 21.93 34.82 -10.06
N GLN A 191 20.91 34.23 -10.68
CA GLN A 191 19.53 34.66 -10.49
C GLN A 191 18.75 33.60 -9.72
N PRO A 192 18.09 33.95 -8.59
CA PRO A 192 17.24 33.01 -7.90
C PRO A 192 16.06 32.65 -8.79
N MET A 193 15.87 31.35 -9.06
CA MET A 193 14.73 30.85 -9.83
C MET A 193 13.42 31.17 -9.11
N LYS A 194 12.63 32.04 -9.69
CA LYS A 194 11.24 32.33 -9.24
C LYS A 194 10.29 31.94 -10.36
N ALA A 195 9.11 31.47 -9.97
CA ALA A 195 8.05 31.20 -10.93
C ALA A 195 7.73 32.46 -11.74
N GLY A 196 7.79 32.37 -13.07
CA GLY A 196 7.57 33.51 -13.95
C GLY A 196 8.84 34.28 -14.34
N LEU A 197 10.01 33.78 -14.03
CA LEU A 197 11.28 34.43 -14.39
C LEU A 197 11.58 34.26 -15.89
N LEU A 198 11.82 35.37 -16.56
CA LEU A 198 12.43 35.42 -17.89
C LEU A 198 13.95 35.44 -17.72
N GLN A 199 14.65 34.44 -18.20
CA GLN A 199 16.10 34.42 -18.20
C GLN A 199 16.61 34.53 -19.66
N GLU A 200 17.44 35.49 -19.89
CA GLU A 200 18.15 35.70 -21.17
C GLU A 200 19.39 34.80 -21.20
N LEU A 201 19.55 34.08 -22.28
CA LEU A 201 20.71 33.21 -22.51
C LEU A 201 21.77 33.97 -23.29
N ASP A 202 23.04 33.72 -22.94
CA ASP A 202 24.16 34.30 -23.66
C ASP A 202 24.23 33.77 -25.08
N ASP A 203 24.90 34.55 -25.96
CA ASP A 203 25.01 34.23 -27.37
C ASP A 203 25.67 32.86 -27.61
N GLY A 204 24.97 31.99 -28.32
CA GLY A 204 25.43 30.63 -28.56
C GLY A 204 25.01 29.59 -27.54
N GLN A 205 24.27 29.95 -26.49
CA GLN A 205 23.69 28.99 -25.53
C GLN A 205 22.29 28.55 -26.00
N ASP A 206 22.05 27.24 -25.91
CA ASP A 206 20.76 26.64 -26.25
C ASP A 206 20.30 25.76 -25.08
N VAL A 207 19.01 25.84 -24.71
CA VAL A 207 18.44 25.02 -23.67
C VAL A 207 17.94 23.70 -24.25
N LYS A 208 18.63 22.62 -23.89
CA LYS A 208 18.16 21.27 -24.22
C LYS A 208 17.41 20.68 -23.06
N PHE A 209 16.15 20.40 -23.27
CA PHE A 209 15.37 19.58 -22.32
C PHE A 209 15.69 18.10 -22.58
N ALA A 210 16.06 17.38 -21.51
CA ALA A 210 16.13 15.93 -21.59
C ALA A 210 14.71 15.37 -21.73
N ASN A 211 14.46 14.62 -22.80
CA ASN A 211 13.23 13.88 -23.03
C ASN A 211 13.19 12.64 -22.15
#